data_80501948fd926f90bff254832fbc91c1
#
_entry.id   80501948fd926f90bff254832fbc91c1
#
_cell.length_a   1.000
_cell.length_b   1.000
_cell.length_c   1.000
_cell.angle_alpha   90.00
_cell.angle_beta   90.00
_cell.angle_gamma   90.00
#
_symmetry.space_group_name_H-M   'P 1'
#
loop_
_entity.id
_entity.type
_entity.pdbx_description
1 polymer ?
#
loop_
_entity_poly.entity_id
_entity_poly.type
_entity_poly.pdbx_seq_one_letter_code
_entity_poly.pdbx_strand_id
1 'polypeptide(L)'
;ESVDLKIAADSGYMTAQKLGITPDITMGDFDSYKDKLPPEMNTLRVACEKDVTDTMLACEYAKDNGCRYITIVGGTGGRIDHSISNVFYLEDLRRQGIRVKLTDGENTVQVILDETVTVKADGGYFSIFALDKCTVTEYGCKYPLNNATLVRQRPYAVSNEVEGDYAVIKIEGAALLVTSKR
;
A
#
# COMPACT_ATOMS: atom_id res chain seq x y z
N GLU A 1 3.57 4.66 -16.73
CA GLU A 1 3.51 5.96 -16.03
C GLU A 1 4.94 6.33 -15.61
N SER A 2 5.33 7.60 -15.80
CA SER A 2 6.60 8.10 -15.27
C SER A 2 6.48 8.21 -13.75
N VAL A 3 7.52 7.78 -13.04
CA VAL A 3 7.63 7.92 -11.58
C VAL A 3 8.67 8.99 -11.30
N ASP A 4 8.32 10.00 -10.51
CA ASP A 4 9.16 11.16 -10.25
C ASP A 4 10.31 10.84 -9.28
N LEU A 5 10.11 9.89 -8.35
CA LEU A 5 11.10 9.48 -7.34
C LEU A 5 11.00 7.99 -7.06
N LYS A 6 12.10 7.26 -7.20
CA LYS A 6 12.23 5.84 -6.91
C LYS A 6 13.14 5.63 -5.71
N ILE A 7 12.59 5.09 -4.64
CA ILE A 7 13.31 4.84 -3.40
C ILE A 7 13.38 3.33 -3.17
N ALA A 8 14.56 2.80 -2.91
CA ALA A 8 14.73 1.44 -2.42
C ALA A 8 14.99 1.47 -0.91
N ALA A 9 14.13 0.78 -0.14
CA ALA A 9 14.27 0.65 1.30
C ALA A 9 14.87 -0.72 1.62
N ASP A 10 16.02 -0.76 2.29
CA ASP A 10 16.77 -1.96 2.70
C ASP A 10 16.84 -3.02 1.57
N SER A 11 16.34 -4.22 1.82
CA SER A 11 16.30 -5.33 0.85
C SER A 11 15.49 -5.01 -0.44
N GLY A 12 14.71 -3.93 -0.45
CA GLY A 12 13.99 -3.41 -1.62
C GLY A 12 14.91 -3.10 -2.79
N TYR A 13 16.19 -2.83 -2.55
CA TYR A 13 17.19 -2.70 -3.61
C TYR A 13 17.32 -3.98 -4.45
N MET A 14 17.32 -5.15 -3.81
CA MET A 14 17.37 -6.44 -4.52
C MET A 14 16.12 -6.65 -5.40
N THR A 15 14.98 -6.18 -4.93
CA THR A 15 13.73 -6.22 -5.70
C THR A 15 13.80 -5.29 -6.90
N ALA A 16 14.30 -4.07 -6.72
CA ALA A 16 14.49 -3.10 -7.78
C ALA A 16 15.43 -3.65 -8.88
N GLN A 17 16.57 -4.24 -8.49
CA GLN A 17 17.50 -4.88 -9.42
C GLN A 17 16.84 -5.98 -10.26
N LYS A 18 16.09 -6.89 -9.62
CA LYS A 18 15.37 -7.98 -10.31
C LYS A 18 14.35 -7.46 -11.31
N LEU A 19 13.76 -6.31 -11.05
CA LEU A 19 12.79 -5.64 -11.93
C LEU A 19 13.44 -4.72 -12.97
N GLY A 20 14.77 -4.58 -12.98
CA GLY A 20 15.48 -3.67 -13.87
C GLY A 20 15.23 -2.20 -13.56
N ILE A 21 14.86 -1.88 -12.31
CA ILE A 21 14.59 -0.52 -11.84
C ILE A 21 15.86 0.02 -11.17
N THR A 22 16.32 1.20 -11.60
CA THR A 22 17.38 1.94 -10.92
C THR A 22 16.74 2.91 -9.92
N PRO A 23 16.96 2.75 -8.59
CA PRO A 23 16.52 3.70 -7.60
C PRO A 23 17.25 5.03 -7.73
N ASP A 24 16.57 6.14 -7.44
CA ASP A 24 17.20 7.47 -7.35
C ASP A 24 17.93 7.62 -6.01
N ILE A 25 17.45 6.87 -4.97
CA ILE A 25 18.09 6.78 -3.66
C ILE A 25 17.81 5.41 -3.03
N THR A 26 18.79 4.89 -2.29
CA THR A 26 18.65 3.67 -1.48
C THR A 26 18.85 4.01 -0.01
N MET A 27 17.93 3.57 0.85
CA MET A 27 17.86 3.90 2.27
C MET A 27 17.86 2.62 3.12
N GLY A 28 18.59 2.61 4.22
CA GLY A 28 18.65 1.48 5.15
C GLY A 28 19.94 1.43 5.92
N ASP A 29 20.08 0.44 6.83
CA ASP A 29 21.34 0.15 7.53
C ASP A 29 22.26 -0.77 6.69
N PHE A 30 21.68 -1.44 5.70
CA PHE A 30 22.34 -2.39 4.77
C PHE A 30 22.96 -3.61 5.46
N ASP A 31 22.56 -3.93 6.68
CA ASP A 31 23.06 -5.10 7.41
C ASP A 31 22.68 -6.43 6.73
N SER A 32 21.52 -6.41 6.05
CA SER A 32 21.03 -7.56 5.26
C SER A 32 21.72 -7.72 3.91
N TYR A 33 22.53 -6.73 3.49
CA TYR A 33 23.19 -6.73 2.18
C TYR A 33 24.64 -7.17 2.30
N LYS A 34 24.96 -8.39 1.85
CA LYS A 34 26.31 -8.99 1.94
C LYS A 34 27.27 -8.50 0.87
N ASP A 35 26.76 -7.98 -0.25
CA ASP A 35 27.58 -7.49 -1.36
C ASP A 35 27.84 -5.99 -1.20
N LYS A 36 28.97 -5.51 -1.77
CA LYS A 36 29.26 -4.08 -1.78
C LYS A 36 28.27 -3.36 -2.67
N LEU A 37 27.59 -2.37 -2.14
CA LEU A 37 26.76 -1.47 -2.94
C LEU A 37 27.62 -0.79 -4.02
N PRO A 38 27.08 -0.59 -5.24
CA PRO A 38 27.79 0.14 -6.28
C PRO A 38 28.22 1.53 -5.76
N PRO A 39 29.48 1.95 -6.00
CA PRO A 39 30.01 3.21 -5.46
C PRO A 39 29.28 4.45 -6.00
N GLU A 40 28.64 4.35 -7.17
CA GLU A 40 27.84 5.39 -7.80
C GLU A 40 26.41 5.52 -7.24
N MET A 41 26.02 4.60 -6.34
CA MET A 41 24.68 4.59 -5.78
C MET A 41 24.49 5.70 -4.77
N ASN A 42 23.44 6.50 -4.92
CA ASN A 42 23.01 7.46 -3.93
C ASN A 42 22.41 6.71 -2.73
N THR A 43 23.13 6.67 -1.61
CA THR A 43 22.73 5.95 -0.40
C THR A 43 22.52 6.89 0.75
N LEU A 44 21.41 6.77 1.45
CA LEU A 44 21.17 7.40 2.73
C LEU A 44 21.26 6.33 3.83
N ARG A 45 22.40 6.26 4.50
CA ARG A 45 22.56 5.38 5.65
C ARG A 45 21.81 5.93 6.84
N VAL A 46 21.00 5.10 7.43
CA VAL A 46 20.20 5.44 8.60
C VAL A 46 20.60 4.50 9.74
N ALA A 47 20.75 4.99 10.96
CA ALA A 47 21.21 4.18 12.10
C ALA A 47 20.25 3.01 12.37
N CYS A 48 20.79 1.84 12.79
CA CYS A 48 20.03 0.64 13.15
C CYS A 48 19.03 0.86 14.32
N GLU A 49 19.40 1.70 15.28
CA GLU A 49 18.56 2.02 16.44
C GLU A 49 17.57 3.13 16.11
N LYS A 50 16.38 2.75 15.59
CA LYS A 50 15.31 3.67 15.23
C LYS A 50 13.98 3.13 15.72
N ASP A 51 13.11 4.05 16.10
CA ASP A 51 11.71 3.77 16.45
C ASP A 51 10.80 3.58 15.21
N VAL A 52 11.38 3.53 13.98
CA VAL A 52 10.64 3.48 12.71
C VAL A 52 11.27 2.48 11.74
N THR A 53 10.43 1.87 10.89
CA THR A 53 10.89 0.93 9.86
C THR A 53 11.51 1.65 8.66
N ASP A 54 12.35 0.96 7.87
CA ASP A 54 12.93 1.54 6.64
C ASP A 54 11.86 1.93 5.62
N THR A 55 10.74 1.19 5.57
CA THR A 55 9.59 1.56 4.74
C THR A 55 8.97 2.89 5.18
N MET A 56 8.80 3.11 6.49
CA MET A 56 8.29 4.37 7.02
C MET A 56 9.22 5.53 6.67
N LEU A 57 10.54 5.36 6.86
CA LEU A 57 11.53 6.38 6.51
C LEU A 57 11.52 6.71 5.02
N ALA A 58 11.40 5.72 4.15
CA ALA A 58 11.31 5.94 2.71
C ALA A 58 10.05 6.74 2.35
N CYS A 59 8.92 6.45 2.99
CA CYS A 59 7.67 7.20 2.78
C CYS A 59 7.77 8.65 3.30
N GLU A 60 8.37 8.85 4.49
CA GLU A 60 8.60 10.21 5.02
C GLU A 60 9.53 11.00 4.10
N TYR A 61 10.63 10.39 3.63
CA TYR A 61 11.52 11.03 2.65
C TYR A 61 10.77 11.42 1.38
N ALA A 62 9.94 10.54 0.82
CA ALA A 62 9.13 10.86 -0.36
C ALA A 62 8.17 12.03 -0.09
N LYS A 63 7.49 12.02 1.06
CA LYS A 63 6.59 13.10 1.49
C LYS A 63 7.31 14.44 1.61
N ASP A 64 8.49 14.46 2.25
CA ASP A 64 9.30 15.67 2.44
C ASP A 64 9.83 16.22 1.11
N ASN A 65 10.00 15.35 0.09
CA ASN A 65 10.31 15.75 -1.28
C ASN A 65 9.06 16.07 -2.12
N GLY A 66 7.90 16.27 -1.49
CA GLY A 66 6.69 16.78 -2.13
C GLY A 66 5.80 15.72 -2.76
N CYS A 67 6.12 14.42 -2.63
CA CYS A 67 5.28 13.36 -3.15
C CYS A 67 3.92 13.31 -2.41
N ARG A 68 2.83 13.24 -3.17
CA ARG A 68 1.46 13.10 -2.64
C ARG A 68 0.83 11.75 -3.01
N TYR A 69 1.49 11.01 -3.88
CA TYR A 69 1.11 9.66 -4.31
C TYR A 69 2.30 8.74 -4.12
N ILE A 70 2.15 7.72 -3.29
CA ILE A 70 3.22 6.76 -2.99
C ILE A 70 2.72 5.35 -3.34
N THR A 71 3.54 4.58 -4.05
CA THR A 71 3.31 3.15 -4.24
C THR A 71 4.44 2.38 -3.58
N ILE A 72 4.10 1.59 -2.57
CA ILE A 72 5.03 0.68 -1.88
C ILE A 72 4.94 -0.68 -2.60
N VAL A 73 6.05 -1.14 -3.15
CA VAL A 73 6.14 -2.42 -3.87
C VAL A 73 6.91 -3.43 -3.01
N GLY A 74 6.33 -4.62 -2.82
CA GLY A 74 6.97 -5.71 -2.08
C GLY A 74 6.96 -5.53 -0.56
N GLY A 75 6.12 -4.63 -0.04
CA GLY A 75 5.96 -4.42 1.40
C GLY A 75 5.05 -5.45 2.10
N THR A 76 4.63 -6.50 1.38
CA THR A 76 3.89 -7.67 1.88
C THR A 76 4.70 -8.93 1.66
N GLY A 77 4.47 -9.96 2.45
CA GLY A 77 5.18 -11.24 2.36
C GLY A 77 6.36 -11.35 3.33
N GLY A 78 7.00 -12.53 3.39
CA GLY A 78 8.07 -12.82 4.35
C GLY A 78 7.58 -12.73 5.80
N ARG A 79 8.03 -11.75 6.54
CA ARG A 79 7.63 -11.52 7.94
C ARG A 79 6.26 -10.84 8.00
N ILE A 80 5.29 -11.52 8.60
CA ILE A 80 3.91 -11.03 8.73
C ILE A 80 3.79 -9.77 9.59
N ASP A 81 4.64 -9.60 10.61
CA ASP A 81 4.69 -8.42 11.46
C ASP A 81 5.03 -7.15 10.65
N HIS A 82 5.98 -7.22 9.72
CA HIS A 82 6.29 -6.11 8.81
C HIS A 82 5.13 -5.82 7.85
N SER A 83 4.48 -6.85 7.31
CA SER A 83 3.31 -6.67 6.45
C SER A 83 2.17 -5.96 7.18
N ILE A 84 1.87 -6.36 8.43
CA ILE A 84 0.85 -5.73 9.28
C ILE A 84 1.23 -4.28 9.60
N SER A 85 2.49 -4.03 9.98
CA SER A 85 3.00 -2.68 10.24
C SER A 85 2.81 -1.77 9.04
N ASN A 86 3.21 -2.24 7.85
CA ASN A 86 3.05 -1.49 6.61
C ASN A 86 1.57 -1.16 6.32
N VAL A 87 0.66 -2.13 6.50
CA VAL A 87 -0.79 -1.91 6.28
C VAL A 87 -1.34 -0.85 7.24
N PHE A 88 -0.96 -0.89 8.54
CA PHE A 88 -1.40 0.13 9.49
C PHE A 88 -0.81 1.51 9.18
N TYR A 89 0.41 1.57 8.70
CA TYR A 89 1.04 2.85 8.34
C TYR A 89 0.37 3.54 7.14
N LEU A 90 -0.33 2.79 6.26
CA LEU A 90 -1.12 3.39 5.19
C LEU A 90 -2.18 4.34 5.72
N GLU A 91 -2.79 4.05 6.88
CA GLU A 91 -3.79 4.92 7.50
C GLU A 91 -3.19 6.25 7.91
N ASP A 92 -2.03 6.23 8.56
CA ASP A 92 -1.34 7.43 9.00
C ASP A 92 -0.99 8.35 7.82
N LEU A 93 -0.38 7.79 6.77
CA LEU A 93 -0.09 8.53 5.54
C LEU A 93 -1.37 9.12 4.90
N ARG A 94 -2.45 8.33 4.85
CA ARG A 94 -3.71 8.78 4.25
C ARG A 94 -4.33 9.93 5.04
N ARG A 95 -4.28 9.91 6.38
CA ARG A 95 -4.74 11.00 7.24
C ARG A 95 -3.90 12.27 7.09
N GLN A 96 -2.63 12.14 6.71
CA GLN A 96 -1.75 13.26 6.34
C GLN A 96 -1.98 13.78 4.91
N GLY A 97 -2.97 13.25 4.17
CA GLY A 97 -3.32 13.65 2.82
C GLY A 97 -2.48 12.98 1.73
N ILE A 98 -1.68 11.97 2.05
CA ILE A 98 -0.91 11.19 1.09
C ILE A 98 -1.77 10.02 0.57
N ARG A 99 -1.90 9.89 -0.74
CA ARG A 99 -2.52 8.71 -1.35
C ARG A 99 -1.47 7.62 -1.48
N VAL A 100 -1.68 6.51 -0.80
CA VAL A 100 -0.71 5.41 -0.76
C VAL A 100 -1.34 4.10 -1.16
N LYS A 101 -0.58 3.31 -1.96
CA LYS A 101 -0.89 1.93 -2.34
C LYS A 101 0.25 1.04 -1.88
N LEU A 102 -0.08 -0.11 -1.31
CA LEU A 102 0.85 -1.19 -1.00
C LEU A 102 0.52 -2.36 -1.92
N THR A 103 1.50 -2.85 -2.70
CA THR A 103 1.26 -3.93 -3.66
C THR A 103 2.42 -4.90 -3.76
N ASP A 104 2.11 -6.16 -4.05
CA ASP A 104 3.07 -7.22 -4.42
C ASP A 104 2.93 -7.63 -5.91
N GLY A 105 2.05 -6.93 -6.65
CA GLY A 105 1.76 -7.22 -8.05
C GLY A 105 0.51 -8.11 -8.24
N GLU A 106 0.17 -8.92 -7.25
CA GLU A 106 -1.07 -9.74 -7.23
C GLU A 106 -2.15 -9.09 -6.35
N ASN A 107 -1.73 -8.52 -5.24
CA ASN A 107 -2.60 -7.85 -4.29
C ASN A 107 -2.27 -6.35 -4.23
N THR A 108 -3.29 -5.54 -4.00
CA THR A 108 -3.12 -4.11 -3.70
C THR A 108 -3.97 -3.73 -2.51
N VAL A 109 -3.37 -3.05 -1.55
CA VAL A 109 -4.03 -2.51 -0.36
C VAL A 109 -3.94 -0.99 -0.41
N GLN A 110 -5.05 -0.31 -0.17
CA GLN A 110 -5.10 1.15 -0.05
C GLN A 110 -6.12 1.58 1.00
N VAL A 111 -5.90 2.73 1.60
CA VAL A 111 -6.85 3.32 2.55
C VAL A 111 -7.78 4.26 1.80
N ILE A 112 -9.08 4.07 2.00
CA ILE A 112 -10.17 4.94 1.54
C ILE A 112 -10.67 5.72 2.74
N LEU A 113 -10.78 7.03 2.62
CA LEU A 113 -11.19 7.94 3.71
C LEU A 113 -12.22 8.91 3.16
N ASP A 114 -13.50 8.74 3.57
CA ASP A 114 -14.64 9.60 3.21
C ASP A 114 -14.72 9.91 1.70
N GLU A 115 -14.58 8.89 0.86
CA GLU A 115 -14.60 9.09 -0.59
C GLU A 115 -15.31 7.95 -1.34
N THR A 116 -15.60 8.21 -2.62
CA THR A 116 -16.12 7.22 -3.56
C THR A 116 -15.00 6.80 -4.51
N VAL A 117 -14.80 5.51 -4.66
CA VAL A 117 -13.80 4.92 -5.55
C VAL A 117 -14.42 3.92 -6.51
N THR A 118 -13.69 3.60 -7.57
CA THR A 118 -14.08 2.57 -8.54
C THR A 118 -13.06 1.44 -8.55
N VAL A 119 -13.56 0.20 -8.67
CA VAL A 119 -12.76 -1.01 -8.94
C VAL A 119 -13.12 -1.50 -10.32
N LYS A 120 -12.13 -1.62 -11.20
CA LYS A 120 -12.32 -2.15 -12.55
C LYS A 120 -12.41 -3.68 -12.51
N ALA A 121 -13.18 -4.25 -13.44
CA ALA A 121 -13.22 -5.68 -13.65
C ALA A 121 -11.88 -6.16 -14.24
N ASP A 122 -11.16 -6.97 -13.47
CA ASP A 122 -9.93 -7.65 -13.90
C ASP A 122 -10.01 -9.17 -13.67
N GLY A 123 -11.20 -9.66 -13.31
CA GLY A 123 -11.46 -11.06 -12.98
C GLY A 123 -11.04 -11.45 -11.55
N GLY A 124 -10.52 -10.52 -10.78
CA GLY A 124 -10.12 -10.73 -9.39
C GLY A 124 -11.22 -10.43 -8.37
N TYR A 125 -10.79 -10.28 -7.14
CA TYR A 125 -11.66 -9.99 -6.00
C TYR A 125 -11.36 -8.62 -5.41
N PHE A 126 -12.36 -8.02 -4.76
CA PHE A 126 -12.13 -6.90 -3.86
C PHE A 126 -12.76 -7.15 -2.49
N SER A 127 -12.19 -6.53 -1.46
CA SER A 127 -12.61 -6.67 -0.08
C SER A 127 -12.53 -5.33 0.63
N ILE A 128 -13.46 -5.08 1.55
CA ILE A 128 -13.49 -3.87 2.38
C ILE A 128 -13.33 -4.24 3.84
N PHE A 129 -12.37 -3.63 4.51
CA PHE A 129 -12.14 -3.80 5.94
C PHE A 129 -12.24 -2.44 6.64
N ALA A 130 -13.21 -2.27 7.53
CA ALA A 130 -13.28 -1.06 8.35
C ALA A 130 -12.02 -0.94 9.22
N LEU A 131 -11.39 0.23 9.27
CA LEU A 131 -10.25 0.48 10.17
C LEU A 131 -10.69 0.61 11.64
N ASP A 132 -11.88 1.14 11.85
CA ASP A 132 -12.62 1.07 13.14
C ASP A 132 -14.10 0.78 12.83
N LYS A 133 -14.84 1.78 12.38
CA LYS A 133 -16.23 1.70 11.93
C LYS A 133 -16.40 2.58 10.68
N CYS A 134 -17.09 2.07 9.66
CA CYS A 134 -17.44 2.84 8.48
C CYS A 134 -18.81 2.42 7.95
N THR A 135 -19.39 3.26 7.09
CA THR A 135 -20.59 2.94 6.32
C THR A 135 -20.18 2.73 4.86
N VAL A 136 -20.69 1.68 4.25
CA VAL A 136 -20.34 1.26 2.89
C VAL A 136 -21.57 1.11 2.04
N THR A 137 -21.51 1.65 0.81
CA THR A 137 -22.46 1.38 -0.25
C THR A 137 -21.71 0.94 -1.50
N GLU A 138 -22.10 -0.18 -2.08
CA GLU A 138 -21.47 -0.80 -3.24
C GLU A 138 -22.48 -1.03 -4.36
N TYR A 139 -22.08 -0.73 -5.60
CA TYR A 139 -22.86 -0.98 -6.82
C TYR A 139 -21.98 -1.65 -7.87
N GLY A 140 -22.61 -2.37 -8.80
CA GLY A 140 -21.90 -3.04 -9.90
C GLY A 140 -21.02 -4.20 -9.43
N CYS A 141 -21.46 -4.91 -8.39
CA CYS A 141 -20.78 -6.05 -7.82
C CYS A 141 -21.77 -7.15 -7.43
N LYS A 142 -21.26 -8.36 -7.28
CA LYS A 142 -22.05 -9.58 -7.04
C LYS A 142 -22.79 -9.58 -5.70
N TYR A 143 -22.20 -8.97 -4.68
CA TYR A 143 -22.77 -8.89 -3.34
C TYR A 143 -22.85 -7.42 -2.90
N PRO A 144 -23.79 -6.64 -3.45
CA PRO A 144 -23.88 -5.21 -3.17
C PRO A 144 -24.28 -4.93 -1.72
N LEU A 145 -23.68 -3.92 -1.15
CA LEU A 145 -24.04 -3.37 0.15
C LEU A 145 -24.77 -2.03 -0.02
N ASN A 146 -25.78 -1.79 0.79
CA ASN A 146 -26.52 -0.52 0.79
C ASN A 146 -26.52 0.08 2.17
N ASN A 147 -25.77 1.16 2.36
CA ASN A 147 -25.63 1.89 3.63
C ASN A 147 -25.30 0.94 4.80
N ALA A 148 -24.46 -0.05 4.54
CA ALA A 148 -24.12 -1.09 5.49
C ALA A 148 -23.04 -0.62 6.46
N THR A 149 -23.24 -0.87 7.75
CA THR A 149 -22.21 -0.60 8.76
C THR A 149 -21.23 -1.75 8.85
N LEU A 150 -19.96 -1.45 8.58
CA LEU A 150 -18.85 -2.37 8.84
C LEU A 150 -18.10 -1.95 10.11
N VAL A 151 -17.67 -2.94 10.87
CA VAL A 151 -16.83 -2.76 12.06
C VAL A 151 -15.62 -3.68 11.97
N ARG A 152 -14.47 -3.21 12.45
CA ARG A 152 -13.18 -3.94 12.37
C ARG A 152 -13.26 -5.36 12.92
N GLN A 153 -14.02 -5.57 14.00
CA GLN A 153 -14.10 -6.86 14.70
C GLN A 153 -14.93 -7.91 13.96
N ARG A 154 -15.69 -7.52 12.92
CA ARG A 154 -16.56 -8.42 12.15
C ARG A 154 -16.41 -8.17 10.66
N PRO A 155 -15.27 -8.54 10.03
CA PRO A 155 -15.03 -8.36 8.60
C PRO A 155 -15.86 -9.37 7.81
N TYR A 156 -16.87 -8.92 7.10
CA TYR A 156 -17.71 -9.79 6.24
C TYR A 156 -17.79 -9.33 4.78
N ALA A 157 -17.36 -8.08 4.48
CA ALA A 157 -17.31 -7.55 3.12
C ALA A 157 -16.02 -8.02 2.40
N VAL A 158 -15.90 -9.33 2.22
CA VAL A 158 -14.69 -9.98 1.71
C VAL A 158 -15.02 -10.76 0.45
N SER A 159 -14.09 -10.75 -0.52
CA SER A 159 -14.15 -11.53 -1.76
C SER A 159 -15.38 -11.20 -2.64
N ASN A 160 -15.70 -9.92 -2.75
CA ASN A 160 -16.68 -9.46 -3.72
C ASN A 160 -16.07 -9.46 -5.14
N GLU A 161 -16.91 -9.54 -6.16
CA GLU A 161 -16.53 -9.59 -7.57
C GLU A 161 -17.24 -8.45 -8.32
N VAL A 162 -16.53 -7.82 -9.27
CA VAL A 162 -17.14 -6.79 -10.12
C VAL A 162 -18.08 -7.45 -11.13
N GLU A 163 -19.31 -6.92 -11.28
CA GLU A 163 -20.23 -7.24 -12.35
C GLU A 163 -20.25 -6.10 -13.38
N GLY A 164 -20.02 -6.43 -14.66
CA GLY A 164 -19.84 -5.44 -15.72
C GLY A 164 -18.42 -4.91 -15.78
N ASP A 165 -18.24 -3.62 -16.06
CA ASP A 165 -16.92 -3.00 -16.29
C ASP A 165 -16.24 -2.51 -15.01
N TYR A 166 -17.03 -2.09 -14.04
CA TYR A 166 -16.51 -1.57 -12.76
C TYR A 166 -17.56 -1.61 -11.63
N ALA A 167 -17.08 -1.74 -10.41
CA ALA A 167 -17.87 -1.49 -9.21
C ALA A 167 -17.60 -0.08 -8.69
N VAL A 168 -18.63 0.56 -8.11
CA VAL A 168 -18.55 1.85 -7.41
C VAL A 168 -18.70 1.58 -5.92
N ILE A 169 -17.77 2.07 -5.12
CA ILE A 169 -17.72 1.86 -3.68
C ILE A 169 -17.67 3.23 -2.99
N LYS A 170 -18.71 3.55 -2.23
CA LYS A 170 -18.78 4.75 -1.39
C LYS A 170 -18.45 4.35 0.04
N ILE A 171 -17.46 5.00 0.65
CA ILE A 171 -17.05 4.84 2.05
C ILE A 171 -17.32 6.14 2.80
N GLU A 172 -18.01 6.03 3.94
CA GLU A 172 -18.13 7.08 4.96
C GLU A 172 -17.39 6.59 6.21
N GLY A 173 -16.32 7.28 6.60
CA GLY A 173 -15.31 6.83 7.55
C GLY A 173 -14.06 6.32 6.87
N ALA A 174 -13.33 5.42 7.54
CA ALA A 174 -12.05 4.89 7.06
C ALA A 174 -12.09 3.38 6.88
N ALA A 175 -11.62 2.91 5.72
CA ALA A 175 -11.54 1.49 5.40
C ALA A 175 -10.30 1.16 4.56
N LEU A 176 -9.83 -0.09 4.66
CA LEU A 176 -8.94 -0.68 3.67
C LEU A 176 -9.78 -1.21 2.50
N LEU A 177 -9.38 -0.86 1.29
CA LEU A 177 -9.77 -1.54 0.07
C LEU A 177 -8.62 -2.45 -0.34
N VAL A 178 -8.90 -3.74 -0.42
CA VAL A 178 -7.97 -4.75 -0.91
C VAL A 178 -8.48 -5.28 -2.23
N THR A 179 -7.64 -5.26 -3.27
CA THR A 179 -7.92 -5.95 -4.54
C THR A 179 -6.93 -7.07 -4.73
N SER A 180 -7.37 -8.22 -5.21
CA SER A 180 -6.53 -9.41 -5.42
C SER A 180 -6.85 -10.01 -6.78
N LYS A 181 -5.83 -10.35 -7.56
CA LYS A 181 -5.99 -11.13 -8.79
C LYS A 181 -6.42 -12.56 -8.47
N ARG A 182 -7.01 -13.22 -9.45
CA ARG A 182 -7.31 -14.66 -9.39
C ARG A 182 -6.11 -15.51 -9.70
#